data_6f300373d5b567069f07ebb8cf9105e2
#
_entry.id   6f300373d5b567069f07ebb8cf9105e2
#
_cell.length_a   1.000
_cell.length_b   1.000
_cell.length_c   1.000
_cell.angle_alpha   90.00
_cell.angle_beta   90.00
_cell.angle_gamma   90.00
#
_symmetry.space_group_name_H-M   'P 1'
#
loop_
_entity.id
_entity.type
_entity.pdbx_description
1 polymer ?
#
loop_
_entity_poly.entity_id
_entity_poly.type
_entity_poly.pdbx_seq_one_letter_code
_entity_poly.pdbx_strand_id
1 'polypeptide(L)'
;KILTKIGTNVEKNTIFVSRENMNQVAEIVHERHNNENDYVTSRILWLDGLEEGHNKGGNVDSFKRYIYIHGTHEEGLIGEKASHGCIRMFNNDVIELFSYIPEDTEVNIKI
;
A
#
# COMPACT_ATOMS: atom_id res chain seq x y z
N LYS A 1 -8.38 3.24 -9.90
CA LYS A 1 -7.25 2.78 -10.72
C LYS A 1 -5.91 3.05 -10.04
N ILE A 2 -4.90 2.38 -10.51
CA ILE A 2 -3.53 2.64 -10.08
C ILE A 2 -3.01 3.86 -10.84
N LEU A 3 -2.71 4.94 -10.11
CA LEU A 3 -2.21 6.17 -10.72
C LEU A 3 -0.69 6.20 -10.75
N THR A 4 -0.04 5.86 -9.66
CA THR A 4 1.42 5.96 -9.52
C THR A 4 1.97 4.75 -8.78
N LYS A 5 3.13 4.27 -9.24
CA LYS A 5 3.85 3.14 -8.64
C LYS A 5 5.17 3.64 -8.08
N ILE A 6 5.44 3.35 -6.81
CA ILE A 6 6.65 3.79 -6.10
C ILE A 6 7.40 2.58 -5.56
N GLY A 7 8.70 2.56 -5.75
CA GLY A 7 9.58 1.51 -5.24
C GLY A 7 10.21 0.60 -6.29
N THR A 8 10.29 1.04 -7.54
CA THR A 8 10.93 0.26 -8.61
C THR A 8 12.37 -0.09 -8.22
N ASN A 9 12.69 -1.40 -8.26
CA ASN A 9 14.02 -1.96 -7.95
C ASN A 9 14.51 -1.69 -6.51
N VAL A 10 13.62 -1.33 -5.62
CA VAL A 10 13.97 -1.14 -4.21
C VAL A 10 14.05 -2.50 -3.52
N GLU A 11 14.93 -2.62 -2.53
CA GLU A 11 15.04 -3.83 -1.74
C GLU A 11 13.72 -4.17 -1.04
N LYS A 12 13.39 -5.46 -0.96
CA LYS A 12 12.21 -5.93 -0.23
C LYS A 12 12.25 -5.44 1.22
N ASN A 13 11.10 -5.10 1.77
CA ASN A 13 10.91 -4.60 3.13
C ASN A 13 11.47 -3.19 3.38
N THR A 14 11.91 -2.48 2.36
CA THR A 14 12.32 -1.08 2.50
C THR A 14 11.17 -0.23 3.04
N ILE A 15 11.47 0.60 4.03
CA ILE A 15 10.49 1.47 4.67
C ILE A 15 10.32 2.76 3.86
N PHE A 16 9.06 3.12 3.62
CA PHE A 16 8.69 4.41 3.02
C PHE A 16 7.94 5.26 4.06
N VAL A 17 8.28 6.53 4.13
CA VAL A 17 7.56 7.52 4.94
C VAL A 17 7.19 8.67 4.01
N SER A 18 5.91 9.02 3.98
CA SER A 18 5.39 10.03 3.05
C SER A 18 5.84 9.78 1.61
N ARG A 19 5.84 8.51 1.20
CA ARG A 19 6.21 8.03 -0.14
C ARG A 19 7.71 8.16 -0.48
N GLU A 20 8.54 8.47 0.51
CA GLU A 20 9.98 8.55 0.33
C GLU A 20 10.70 7.32 0.87
N ASN A 21 11.67 6.82 0.13
CA ASN A 21 12.53 5.72 0.55
C ASN A 21 13.44 6.18 1.70
N MET A 22 13.31 5.53 2.84
CA MET A 22 14.10 5.87 4.03
C MET A 22 15.45 5.19 4.07
N ASN A 23 15.78 4.37 3.07
CA ASN A 23 17.00 3.56 3.03
C ASN A 23 17.18 2.66 4.24
N GLN A 24 16.06 2.18 4.78
CA GLN A 24 16.01 1.27 5.91
C GLN A 24 15.09 0.10 5.58
N VAL A 25 15.46 -1.08 6.06
CA VAL A 25 14.68 -2.30 5.87
C VAL A 25 13.97 -2.62 7.18
N ALA A 26 12.68 -2.90 7.09
CA ALA A 26 11.88 -3.23 8.26
C ALA A 26 12.14 -4.66 8.72
N GLU A 27 12.06 -4.88 10.03
CA GLU A 27 11.97 -6.20 10.60
C GLU A 27 10.52 -6.69 10.49
N ILE A 28 10.32 -7.86 9.88
CA ILE A 28 8.98 -8.38 9.65
C ILE A 28 8.47 -9.12 10.88
N VAL A 29 7.27 -8.77 11.29
CA VAL A 29 6.56 -9.39 12.42
C VAL A 29 5.58 -10.41 11.85
N HIS A 30 5.84 -11.70 12.09
CA HIS A 30 4.98 -12.79 11.61
C HIS A 30 3.90 -13.19 12.61
N GLU A 31 3.98 -12.69 13.82
CA GLU A 31 2.99 -12.94 14.86
C GLU A 31 1.85 -11.93 14.77
N ARG A 32 0.70 -12.30 15.33
CA ARG A 32 -0.47 -11.40 15.41
C ARG A 32 -0.27 -10.40 16.53
N HIS A 33 0.67 -9.50 16.32
CA HIS A 33 1.04 -8.49 17.29
C HIS A 33 0.86 -7.10 16.68
N ASN A 34 0.02 -6.28 17.29
CA ASN A 34 -0.18 -4.91 16.82
C ASN A 34 0.96 -4.03 17.35
N ASN A 35 1.73 -3.50 16.42
CA ASN A 35 2.81 -2.57 16.72
C ASN A 35 2.30 -1.13 16.53
N GLU A 36 2.83 -0.17 17.28
CA GLU A 36 2.48 1.24 17.16
C GLU A 36 2.87 1.83 15.82
N ASN A 37 3.85 1.25 15.14
CA ASN A 37 4.32 1.71 13.84
C ASN A 37 3.57 0.98 12.73
N ASP A 38 2.90 1.74 11.87
CA ASP A 38 2.26 1.21 10.67
C ASP A 38 3.13 1.57 9.46
N TYR A 39 4.21 0.79 9.27
CA TYR A 39 5.14 1.05 8.19
C TYR A 39 4.59 0.63 6.84
N VAL A 40 4.78 1.50 5.86
CA VAL A 40 4.61 1.17 4.45
C VAL A 40 5.93 0.60 3.95
N THR A 41 5.91 -0.62 3.41
CA THR A 41 7.14 -1.30 3.02
C THR A 41 7.09 -1.84 1.60
N SER A 42 8.25 -2.07 1.03
CA SER A 42 8.51 -2.73 -0.25
C SER A 42 8.06 -1.96 -1.47
N ARG A 43 6.76 -1.77 -1.65
CA ARG A 43 6.18 -1.13 -2.83
C ARG A 43 4.93 -0.35 -2.46
N ILE A 44 4.66 0.70 -3.22
CA ILE A 44 3.43 1.48 -3.12
C ILE A 44 2.75 1.49 -4.48
N LEU A 45 1.47 1.11 -4.49
CA LEU A 45 0.59 1.30 -5.62
C LEU A 45 -0.46 2.33 -5.17
N TRP A 46 -0.31 3.57 -5.61
CA TRP A 46 -1.13 4.68 -5.18
C TRP A 46 -2.38 4.77 -6.04
N LEU A 47 -3.55 4.74 -5.42
CA LEU A 47 -4.83 4.67 -6.10
C LEU A 47 -5.40 6.04 -6.39
N ASP A 48 -6.11 6.14 -7.52
CA ASP A 48 -6.94 7.26 -7.88
C ASP A 48 -8.37 6.76 -8.08
N GLY A 49 -9.35 7.54 -7.61
CA GLY A 49 -10.76 7.18 -7.76
C GLY A 49 -11.24 7.40 -9.19
N LEU A 50 -12.23 6.62 -9.60
CA LEU A 50 -12.85 6.74 -10.92
C LEU A 50 -14.31 7.23 -10.86
N GLU A 51 -14.91 7.26 -9.66
CA GLU A 51 -16.32 7.60 -9.47
C GLU A 51 -16.44 8.93 -8.71
N GLU A 52 -16.73 10.00 -9.41
CA GLU A 52 -16.91 11.32 -8.79
C GLU A 52 -17.99 11.30 -7.71
N GLY A 53 -17.69 11.95 -6.58
CA GLY A 53 -18.58 11.99 -5.42
C GLY A 53 -18.57 10.74 -4.56
N HIS A 54 -17.97 9.65 -5.02
CA HIS A 54 -17.83 8.39 -4.26
C HIS A 54 -16.39 8.19 -3.80
N ASN A 55 -15.44 8.25 -4.71
CA ASN A 55 -14.01 8.06 -4.41
C ASN A 55 -13.10 9.02 -5.17
N LYS A 56 -13.65 10.01 -5.84
CA LYS A 56 -12.91 11.04 -6.58
C LYS A 56 -13.50 12.42 -6.30
N GLY A 57 -12.60 13.37 -6.06
CA GLY A 57 -12.94 14.76 -5.80
C GLY A 57 -13.33 15.03 -4.34
N GLY A 58 -13.26 16.28 -3.93
CA GLY A 58 -13.66 16.75 -2.60
C GLY A 58 -13.01 15.98 -1.46
N ASN A 59 -13.80 15.62 -0.47
CA ASN A 59 -13.36 14.94 0.74
C ASN A 59 -13.28 13.41 0.60
N VAL A 60 -13.69 12.87 -0.55
CA VAL A 60 -13.72 11.42 -0.79
C VAL A 60 -12.65 10.96 -1.76
N ASP A 61 -11.79 11.85 -2.21
CA ASP A 61 -10.79 11.58 -3.24
C ASP A 61 -9.72 10.59 -2.75
N SER A 62 -9.66 9.41 -3.36
CA SER A 62 -8.73 8.36 -2.97
C SER A 62 -7.27 8.77 -3.11
N PHE A 63 -6.92 9.53 -4.16
CA PHE A 63 -5.56 10.01 -4.35
C PHE A 63 -5.15 11.00 -3.25
N LYS A 64 -6.00 11.98 -2.98
CA LYS A 64 -5.74 13.00 -1.97
C LYS A 64 -5.76 12.45 -0.55
N ARG A 65 -6.45 11.35 -0.32
CA ARG A 65 -6.52 10.68 0.97
C ARG A 65 -5.40 9.65 1.16
N TYR A 66 -4.47 9.57 0.22
CA TYR A 66 -3.31 8.67 0.28
C TYR A 66 -3.72 7.21 0.43
N ILE A 67 -4.65 6.75 -0.40
CA ILE A 67 -5.08 5.35 -0.39
C ILE A 67 -4.13 4.53 -1.26
N TYR A 68 -3.40 3.61 -0.63
CA TYR A 68 -2.40 2.77 -1.28
C TYR A 68 -2.70 1.29 -1.16
N ILE A 69 -2.18 0.52 -2.11
CA ILE A 69 -1.88 -0.90 -1.91
C ILE A 69 -0.38 -0.94 -1.61
N HIS A 70 0.00 -1.55 -0.49
CA HIS A 70 1.40 -1.54 -0.07
C HIS A 70 1.76 -2.78 0.76
N GLY A 71 3.07 -3.02 0.91
CA GLY A 71 3.55 -4.00 1.86
C GLY A 71 3.48 -3.49 3.30
N THR A 72 3.58 -4.40 4.24
CA THR A 72 3.57 -4.08 5.67
C THR A 72 4.62 -4.89 6.41
N HIS A 73 5.19 -4.31 7.47
CA HIS A 73 6.05 -5.09 8.37
C HIS A 73 5.24 -6.01 9.30
N GLU A 74 3.95 -5.76 9.42
CA GLU A 74 3.04 -6.52 10.27
C GLU A 74 2.36 -7.65 9.48
N GLU A 75 3.14 -8.54 8.90
CA GLU A 75 2.59 -9.63 8.06
C GLU A 75 1.68 -10.58 8.84
N GLY A 76 1.88 -10.72 10.15
CA GLY A 76 1.02 -11.53 10.99
C GLY A 76 -0.41 -11.00 11.16
N LEU A 77 -0.65 -9.75 10.78
CA LEU A 77 -1.97 -9.11 10.84
C LEU A 77 -2.69 -9.05 9.48
N ILE A 78 -2.12 -9.62 8.43
CA ILE A 78 -2.75 -9.64 7.11
C ILE A 78 -4.08 -10.39 7.21
N GLY A 79 -5.13 -9.77 6.65
CA GLY A 79 -6.49 -10.30 6.72
C GLY A 79 -7.34 -9.69 7.84
N GLU A 80 -6.73 -8.88 8.69
CA GLU A 80 -7.43 -8.17 9.78
C GLU A 80 -7.51 -6.67 9.50
N LYS A 81 -8.48 -6.01 10.13
CA LYS A 81 -8.62 -4.56 10.03
C LYS A 81 -7.60 -3.90 10.95
N ALA A 82 -6.41 -3.65 10.43
CA ALA A 82 -5.32 -3.03 11.18
C ALA A 82 -4.83 -1.72 10.55
N SER A 83 -5.36 -1.33 9.40
CA SER A 83 -4.98 -0.14 8.65
C SER A 83 -6.06 0.94 8.71
N HIS A 84 -5.67 2.19 8.49
CA HIS A 84 -6.56 3.36 8.46
C HIS A 84 -7.08 3.70 7.05
N GLY A 85 -7.21 2.72 6.18
CA GLY A 85 -7.78 2.89 4.84
C GLY A 85 -6.95 2.29 3.72
N CYS A 86 -5.67 2.06 3.92
CA CYS A 86 -4.80 1.45 2.91
C CYS A 86 -4.99 -0.07 2.88
N ILE A 87 -4.66 -0.66 1.75
CA ILE A 87 -4.72 -2.11 1.53
C ILE A 87 -3.33 -2.69 1.75
N ARG A 88 -3.20 -3.55 2.75
CA ARG A 88 -1.93 -4.16 3.17
C ARG A 88 -1.77 -5.54 2.55
N MET A 89 -0.57 -5.82 2.08
CA MET A 89 -0.24 -7.11 1.48
C MET A 89 1.05 -7.67 2.09
N PHE A 90 1.24 -8.98 1.97
CA PHE A 90 2.55 -9.58 2.19
C PHE A 90 3.57 -8.94 1.25
N ASN A 91 4.78 -8.72 1.74
CA ASN A 91 5.81 -8.04 0.95
C ASN A 91 6.14 -8.76 -0.35
N ASN A 92 6.25 -10.08 -0.34
CA ASN A 92 6.47 -10.85 -1.56
C ASN A 92 5.33 -10.66 -2.56
N ASP A 93 4.11 -10.60 -2.08
CA ASP A 93 2.93 -10.50 -2.94
C ASP A 93 2.81 -9.11 -3.57
N VAL A 94 3.06 -8.05 -2.80
CA VAL A 94 3.00 -6.69 -3.37
C VAL A 94 4.12 -6.45 -4.38
N ILE A 95 5.28 -7.03 -4.17
CA ILE A 95 6.39 -6.95 -5.13
C ILE A 95 6.00 -7.64 -6.44
N GLU A 96 5.41 -8.83 -6.35
CA GLU A 96 4.93 -9.57 -7.52
C GLU A 96 3.83 -8.80 -8.24
N LEU A 97 2.83 -8.31 -7.53
CA LEU A 97 1.74 -7.52 -8.10
C LEU A 97 2.30 -6.28 -8.80
N PHE A 98 3.20 -5.57 -8.16
CA PHE A 98 3.84 -4.38 -8.70
C PHE A 98 4.53 -4.65 -10.04
N SER A 99 5.16 -5.81 -10.20
CA SER A 99 5.89 -6.15 -11.42
C SER A 99 4.98 -6.48 -12.60
N TYR A 100 3.75 -6.94 -12.33
CA TYR A 100 2.80 -7.35 -13.38
C TYR A 100 1.80 -6.26 -13.76
N ILE A 101 1.44 -5.38 -12.85
CA ILE A 101 0.32 -4.45 -13.02
C ILE A 101 0.84 -3.08 -13.45
N PRO A 102 0.51 -2.60 -14.66
CA PRO A 102 0.89 -1.25 -15.09
C PRO A 102 0.05 -0.17 -14.43
N GLU A 103 0.52 1.07 -14.50
CA GLU A 103 -0.28 2.23 -14.16
C GLU A 103 -1.55 2.25 -15.03
N ASP A 104 -2.59 2.91 -14.53
CA ASP A 104 -3.93 2.99 -15.13
C ASP A 104 -4.73 1.67 -15.10
N THR A 105 -4.22 0.61 -14.50
CA THR A 105 -5.00 -0.61 -14.28
C THR A 105 -6.16 -0.32 -13.34
N GLU A 106 -7.37 -0.74 -13.70
CA GLU A 106 -8.54 -0.58 -12.85
C GLU A 106 -8.44 -1.49 -11.63
N VAL A 107 -8.86 -0.95 -10.49
CA VAL A 107 -8.94 -1.67 -9.22
C VAL A 107 -10.37 -1.64 -8.74
N ASN A 108 -10.95 -2.81 -8.50
CA ASN A 108 -12.31 -2.95 -7.99
C ASN A 108 -12.26 -3.56 -6.60
N ILE A 109 -12.64 -2.77 -5.60
CA ILE A 109 -12.67 -3.23 -4.21
C ILE A 109 -14.09 -3.68 -3.90
N LYS A 110 -14.24 -4.97 -3.63
CA LYS A 110 -15.53 -5.58 -3.30
C LYS A 110 -15.59 -5.93 -1.82
N ILE A 111 -16.76 -5.79 -1.26
CA ILE A 111 -17.04 -6.17 0.12
C ILE A 111 -17.50 -7.63 0.17
#